data_5dc12b0ff668d9de3184daf45494413c
#
_entry.id   5dc12b0ff668d9de3184daf45494413c
#
_cell.length_a   1.000
_cell.length_b   1.000
_cell.length_c   1.000
_cell.angle_alpha   90.00
_cell.angle_beta   90.00
_cell.angle_gamma   90.00
#
_symmetry.space_group_name_H-M   'P 1'
#
loop_
_entity.id
_entity.type
_entity.pdbx_description
1 polymer ?
#
loop_
_entity_poly.entity_id
_entity_poly.type
_entity_poly.pdbx_seq_one_letter_code
_entity_poly.pdbx_strand_id
1 'polypeptide(L)'
;MAIHVIQSQRIEVLLQEMLRAGHQPSANPFEALKTQHFIVPSAAVQAWLTVRLSEHQGISANRLFHQRIRAFQWFAYQAVLDNKEKVRKANIPRMIIKWRTYQVLKAFLQAAENPLALDHPLHSIIQRIYDSASRLSSGTEQQLKKQGMLYWVSEQVSRLFSNYMEYRGHCFKQHAAGQACDCSSNWLKDWGQNQPLDLDQQFFSMQTAFPGLDSKEQLAQQRQVSDFAKDQAEKLEQWQRWLWHREFHADFELMQGIDDDFWAIMDHPETRAAALAKLPKQVTLFTVLDLPPSQLAFLRRLGQYIDVLILHFNPSQEYWADTVDANWKKQYDVKLKQRFKDKHPQASDQEIEAFFEKYTLEYGQMKESRHPLLTRFGKQARDHFSLLVNLAAGENGEEWEDQFPADYQDHLLGKVQYDILNLAEPEQGSFAFNEQDDSVRIHVCHSALRQLEVLKDQLTYWLSQGSGERPRSP
;
A
#
# COMPACT_ATOMS: atom_id res chain seq x y z
N MET A 1 -16.75 19.80 -8.53
CA MET A 1 -16.32 18.42 -8.35
C MET A 1 -14.81 18.49 -8.28
N ALA A 2 -14.27 18.15 -7.14
CA ALA A 2 -12.84 18.31 -6.86
C ALA A 2 -12.36 17.26 -5.88
N ILE A 3 -11.06 17.03 -5.88
CA ILE A 3 -10.38 16.32 -4.81
C ILE A 3 -9.93 17.38 -3.81
N HIS A 4 -10.41 17.26 -2.57
CA HIS A 4 -10.04 18.15 -1.49
C HIS A 4 -9.25 17.35 -0.45
N VAL A 5 -8.04 17.79 -0.14
CA VAL A 5 -7.15 17.16 0.83
C VAL A 5 -6.98 18.08 2.03
N ILE A 6 -7.37 17.62 3.20
CA ILE A 6 -7.10 18.31 4.47
C ILE A 6 -6.12 17.45 5.26
N GLN A 7 -5.03 18.03 5.71
CA GLN A 7 -4.03 17.29 6.48
C GLN A 7 -3.78 17.86 7.87
N SER A 8 -3.50 16.96 8.80
CA SER A 8 -3.16 17.31 10.17
C SER A 8 -2.36 16.19 10.86
N GLN A 9 -1.53 16.57 11.82
CA GLN A 9 -0.88 15.63 12.74
C GLN A 9 -1.81 15.17 13.89
N ARG A 10 -3.06 15.69 13.97
CA ARG A 10 -4.04 15.34 14.99
C ARG A 10 -5.32 14.80 14.37
N ILE A 11 -5.67 13.60 14.78
CA ILE A 11 -6.86 12.91 14.29
C ILE A 11 -8.16 13.62 14.71
N GLU A 12 -8.13 14.32 15.84
CA GLU A 12 -9.26 15.12 16.37
C GLU A 12 -9.55 16.33 15.47
N VAL A 13 -8.51 16.97 14.92
CA VAL A 13 -8.66 18.08 13.98
C VAL A 13 -9.30 17.55 12.68
N LEU A 14 -8.82 16.43 12.17
CA LEU A 14 -9.41 15.79 10.99
C LEU A 14 -10.87 15.39 11.22
N LEU A 15 -11.22 14.94 12.43
CA LEU A 15 -12.61 14.66 12.82
C LEU A 15 -13.47 15.93 12.79
N GLN A 16 -12.97 17.05 13.31
CA GLN A 16 -13.69 18.33 13.29
C GLN A 16 -13.93 18.80 11.84
N GLU A 17 -12.93 18.70 10.96
CA GLU A 17 -13.10 19.04 9.55
C GLU A 17 -14.11 18.12 8.85
N MET A 18 -14.09 16.81 9.16
CA MET A 18 -15.09 15.89 8.66
C MET A 18 -16.51 16.28 9.12
N LEU A 19 -16.67 16.70 10.37
CA LEU A 19 -17.95 17.18 10.90
C LEU A 19 -18.39 18.46 10.20
N ARG A 20 -17.49 19.41 9.95
CA ARG A 20 -17.79 20.65 9.20
C ARG A 20 -18.23 20.35 7.79
N ALA A 21 -17.53 19.51 7.07
CA ALA A 21 -17.88 19.10 5.71
C ALA A 21 -19.25 18.40 5.64
N GLY A 22 -19.59 17.61 6.66
CA GLY A 22 -20.88 16.94 6.77
C GLY A 22 -22.06 17.82 7.17
N HIS A 23 -21.81 19.06 7.65
CA HIS A 23 -22.81 20.00 8.15
C HIS A 23 -23.15 21.11 7.16
N GLN A 24 -22.81 21.01 5.89
CA GLN A 24 -23.23 21.99 4.91
C GLN A 24 -24.77 22.03 4.83
N PRO A 25 -25.40 23.16 5.16
CA PRO A 25 -26.85 23.26 5.15
C PRO A 25 -27.36 23.03 3.73
N SER A 26 -28.11 21.95 3.56
CA SER A 26 -28.79 21.69 2.28
C SER A 26 -30.13 22.44 2.27
N ALA A 27 -30.45 23.07 1.15
CA ALA A 27 -31.77 23.65 0.93
C ALA A 27 -32.89 22.57 0.96
N ASN A 28 -32.54 21.31 0.79
CA ASN A 28 -33.46 20.17 0.84
C ASN A 28 -33.18 19.31 2.09
N PRO A 29 -34.10 19.28 3.08
CA PRO A 29 -33.92 18.49 4.31
C PRO A 29 -33.77 16.98 4.05
N PHE A 30 -34.29 16.47 2.94
CA PHE A 30 -34.08 15.04 2.56
C PHE A 30 -32.65 14.71 2.16
N GLU A 31 -31.81 15.67 1.83
CA GLU A 31 -30.39 15.45 1.60
C GLU A 31 -29.67 14.98 2.87
N ALA A 32 -30.09 15.45 4.04
CA ALA A 32 -29.54 15.01 5.32
C ALA A 32 -29.81 13.51 5.62
N LEU A 33 -30.81 12.92 4.98
CA LEU A 33 -31.16 11.51 5.12
C LEU A 33 -30.42 10.60 4.13
N LYS A 34 -29.70 11.18 3.15
CA LYS A 34 -28.92 10.38 2.20
C LYS A 34 -27.75 9.73 2.89
N THR A 35 -27.42 8.52 2.45
CA THR A 35 -26.28 7.77 2.97
C THR A 35 -24.97 8.48 2.66
N GLN A 36 -24.20 8.75 3.68
CA GLN A 36 -22.84 9.27 3.58
C GLN A 36 -21.85 8.10 3.50
N HIS A 37 -20.86 8.22 2.62
CA HIS A 37 -19.89 7.16 2.36
C HIS A 37 -18.50 7.54 2.89
N PHE A 38 -17.99 6.68 3.75
CA PHE A 38 -16.66 6.83 4.35
C PHE A 38 -15.76 5.66 4.01
N ILE A 39 -14.52 5.94 3.67
CA ILE A 39 -13.48 4.94 3.49
C ILE A 39 -12.52 5.06 4.68
N VAL A 40 -12.33 3.97 5.40
CA VAL A 40 -11.54 3.92 6.63
C VAL A 40 -10.51 2.78 6.58
N PRO A 41 -9.37 2.89 7.27
CA PRO A 41 -8.31 1.89 7.19
C PRO A 41 -8.66 0.57 7.91
N SER A 42 -9.54 0.61 8.91
CA SER A 42 -9.85 -0.57 9.72
C SER A 42 -11.21 -0.49 10.42
N ALA A 43 -11.67 -1.64 10.89
CA ALA A 43 -12.87 -1.73 11.74
C ALA A 43 -12.70 -0.97 13.07
N ALA A 44 -11.49 -0.86 13.60
CA ALA A 44 -11.23 -0.10 14.83
C ALA A 44 -11.46 1.41 14.60
N VAL A 45 -10.95 1.97 13.50
CA VAL A 45 -11.20 3.37 13.13
C VAL A 45 -12.69 3.60 12.84
N GLN A 46 -13.36 2.65 12.16
CA GLN A 46 -14.80 2.71 11.96
C GLN A 46 -15.56 2.79 13.31
N ALA A 47 -15.26 1.91 14.25
CA ALA A 47 -15.90 1.89 15.56
C ALA A 47 -15.67 3.21 16.32
N TRP A 48 -14.42 3.71 16.32
CA TRP A 48 -14.05 4.98 16.93
C TRP A 48 -14.82 6.14 16.31
N LEU A 49 -14.84 6.25 14.98
CA LEU A 49 -15.61 7.28 14.27
C LEU A 49 -17.10 7.20 14.59
N THR A 50 -17.68 5.99 14.61
CA THR A 50 -19.10 5.82 14.94
C THR A 50 -19.44 6.39 16.31
N VAL A 51 -18.61 6.13 17.32
CA VAL A 51 -18.79 6.67 18.67
C VAL A 51 -18.66 8.20 18.66
N ARG A 52 -17.57 8.72 18.09
CA ARG A 52 -17.31 10.17 18.07
C ARG A 52 -18.39 10.96 17.30
N LEU A 53 -18.80 10.43 16.16
CA LEU A 53 -19.89 11.05 15.38
C LEU A 53 -21.23 11.03 16.11
N SER A 54 -21.52 9.96 16.86
CA SER A 54 -22.72 9.87 17.68
C SER A 54 -22.72 10.83 18.86
N GLU A 55 -21.54 11.05 19.48
CA GLU A 55 -21.37 12.04 20.56
C GLU A 55 -21.65 13.47 20.07
N HIS A 56 -21.24 13.80 18.84
CA HIS A 56 -21.43 15.14 18.27
C HIS A 56 -22.81 15.38 17.65
N GLN A 57 -23.43 14.37 17.08
CA GLN A 57 -24.66 14.51 16.26
C GLN A 57 -25.87 13.78 16.86
N GLY A 58 -25.72 13.10 17.98
CA GLY A 58 -26.76 12.31 18.64
C GLY A 58 -27.07 10.98 17.94
N ILE A 59 -27.34 11.00 16.63
CA ILE A 59 -27.66 9.81 15.84
C ILE A 59 -26.75 9.71 14.62
N SER A 60 -26.21 8.53 14.36
CA SER A 60 -25.30 8.25 13.24
C SER A 60 -25.76 7.05 12.42
N ALA A 61 -27.01 7.09 11.92
CA ALA A 61 -27.64 5.95 11.26
C ALA A 61 -27.45 5.89 9.73
N ASN A 62 -27.19 7.02 9.08
CA ASN A 62 -27.12 7.13 7.61
C ASN A 62 -25.67 7.12 7.08
N ARG A 63 -24.78 6.30 7.68
CA ARG A 63 -23.37 6.22 7.29
C ARG A 63 -22.99 4.82 6.87
N LEU A 64 -22.34 4.73 5.72
CA LEU A 64 -21.79 3.50 5.18
C LEU A 64 -20.27 3.58 5.18
N PHE A 65 -19.64 2.66 5.92
CA PHE A 65 -18.20 2.57 6.03
C PHE A 65 -17.64 1.47 5.13
N HIS A 66 -16.65 1.83 4.33
CA HIS A 66 -15.88 0.94 3.49
C HIS A 66 -14.47 0.79 4.09
N GLN A 67 -14.05 -0.41 4.43
CA GLN A 67 -12.76 -0.65 5.08
C GLN A 67 -11.55 -0.58 4.12
N ARG A 68 -11.77 -0.28 2.85
CA ARG A 68 -10.73 -0.06 1.83
C ARG A 68 -11.34 0.67 0.65
N ILE A 69 -10.52 1.38 -0.10
CA ILE A 69 -10.93 2.02 -1.36
C ILE A 69 -11.52 0.98 -2.32
N ARG A 70 -10.91 -0.21 -2.41
CA ARG A 70 -11.43 -1.31 -3.23
C ARG A 70 -12.88 -1.70 -2.87
N ALA A 71 -13.26 -1.67 -1.59
CA ALA A 71 -14.63 -1.97 -1.18
C ALA A 71 -15.62 -0.90 -1.69
N PHE A 72 -15.23 0.37 -1.67
CA PHE A 72 -16.00 1.45 -2.26
C PHE A 72 -16.05 1.36 -3.79
N GLN A 73 -14.95 1.04 -4.45
CA GLN A 73 -14.88 0.81 -5.89
C GLN A 73 -15.89 -0.26 -6.33
N TRP A 74 -15.92 -1.41 -5.66
CA TRP A 74 -16.89 -2.46 -5.95
C TRP A 74 -18.33 -2.06 -5.64
N PHE A 75 -18.56 -1.26 -4.61
CA PHE A 75 -19.86 -0.64 -4.36
C PHE A 75 -20.28 0.23 -5.54
N ALA A 76 -19.40 1.11 -6.05
CA ALA A 76 -19.67 1.97 -7.18
C ALA A 76 -20.00 1.17 -8.44
N TYR A 77 -19.27 0.09 -8.73
CA TYR A 77 -19.56 -0.80 -9.84
C TYR A 77 -20.93 -1.45 -9.70
N GLN A 78 -21.28 -1.98 -8.52
CA GLN A 78 -22.58 -2.58 -8.26
C GLN A 78 -23.74 -1.58 -8.33
N ALA A 79 -23.50 -0.32 -7.99
CA ALA A 79 -24.50 0.73 -8.06
C ALA A 79 -24.80 1.17 -9.49
N VAL A 80 -23.77 1.28 -10.33
CA VAL A 80 -23.86 1.83 -11.69
C VAL A 80 -24.21 0.76 -12.71
N LEU A 81 -23.56 -0.41 -12.65
CA LEU A 81 -23.72 -1.48 -13.62
C LEU A 81 -24.99 -2.30 -13.35
N ASP A 82 -25.79 -2.53 -14.38
CA ASP A 82 -27.06 -3.26 -14.23
C ASP A 82 -26.85 -4.77 -14.01
N ASN A 83 -25.76 -5.34 -14.54
CA ASN A 83 -25.45 -6.76 -14.40
C ASN A 83 -24.73 -7.07 -13.06
N LYS A 84 -25.48 -7.07 -11.98
CA LYS A 84 -24.96 -7.32 -10.62
C LYS A 84 -24.31 -8.70 -10.46
N GLU A 85 -24.76 -9.70 -11.21
CA GLU A 85 -24.17 -11.05 -11.15
C GLU A 85 -22.78 -11.06 -11.79
N LYS A 86 -22.59 -10.41 -12.95
CA LYS A 86 -21.29 -10.24 -13.60
C LYS A 86 -20.32 -9.53 -12.65
N VAL A 87 -20.75 -8.42 -12.04
CA VAL A 87 -19.92 -7.67 -11.07
C VAL A 87 -19.55 -8.53 -9.87
N ARG A 88 -20.48 -9.31 -9.31
CA ARG A 88 -20.20 -10.18 -8.18
C ARG A 88 -19.21 -11.29 -8.52
N LYS A 89 -19.32 -11.89 -9.71
CA LYS A 89 -18.38 -12.91 -10.20
C LYS A 89 -16.98 -12.36 -10.41
N ALA A 90 -16.86 -11.14 -10.89
CA ALA A 90 -15.57 -10.48 -11.14
C ALA A 90 -14.82 -10.11 -9.84
N ASN A 91 -15.53 -9.92 -8.75
CA ASN A 91 -14.91 -9.60 -7.45
C ASN A 91 -14.48 -10.89 -6.73
N ILE A 92 -13.27 -11.36 -7.00
CA ILE A 92 -12.73 -12.57 -6.39
C ILE A 92 -12.10 -12.27 -5.02
N PRO A 93 -12.71 -12.76 -3.92
CA PRO A 93 -12.10 -12.64 -2.60
C PRO A 93 -10.81 -13.47 -2.51
N ARG A 94 -9.85 -12.99 -1.74
CA ARG A 94 -8.59 -13.70 -1.45
C ARG A 94 -8.81 -15.14 -0.99
N MET A 95 -9.91 -15.40 -0.27
CA MET A 95 -10.27 -16.75 0.17
C MET A 95 -10.54 -17.70 -1.01
N ILE A 96 -11.13 -17.23 -2.08
CA ILE A 96 -11.38 -18.03 -3.29
C ILE A 96 -10.04 -18.38 -3.96
N ILE A 97 -9.12 -17.40 -4.10
CA ILE A 97 -7.77 -17.65 -4.62
C ILE A 97 -7.08 -18.74 -3.80
N LYS A 98 -7.13 -18.63 -2.47
CA LYS A 98 -6.53 -19.62 -1.56
C LYS A 98 -7.07 -21.02 -1.78
N TRP A 99 -8.39 -21.20 -1.79
CA TRP A 99 -8.97 -22.52 -1.89
C TRP A 99 -8.85 -23.14 -3.28
N ARG A 100 -8.92 -22.34 -4.35
CA ARG A 100 -8.65 -22.81 -5.72
C ARG A 100 -7.20 -23.28 -5.84
N THR A 101 -6.24 -22.47 -5.36
CA THR A 101 -4.84 -22.89 -5.29
C THR A 101 -4.64 -24.19 -4.52
N TYR A 102 -5.28 -24.30 -3.34
CA TYR A 102 -5.22 -25.52 -2.54
C TYR A 102 -5.74 -26.74 -3.29
N GLN A 103 -6.87 -26.63 -3.98
CA GLN A 103 -7.44 -27.73 -4.75
C GLN A 103 -6.54 -28.16 -5.91
N VAL A 104 -5.99 -27.20 -6.66
CA VAL A 104 -5.05 -27.50 -7.75
C VAL A 104 -3.83 -28.24 -7.22
N LEU A 105 -3.14 -27.69 -6.23
CA LEU A 105 -1.94 -28.31 -5.65
C LEU A 105 -2.26 -29.67 -5.03
N LYS A 106 -3.40 -29.84 -4.37
CA LYS A 106 -3.85 -31.11 -3.80
C LYS A 106 -4.07 -32.16 -4.88
N ALA A 107 -4.71 -31.81 -6.01
CA ALA A 107 -4.94 -32.72 -7.10
C ALA A 107 -3.61 -33.24 -7.69
N PHE A 108 -2.64 -32.36 -7.87
CA PHE A 108 -1.31 -32.75 -8.33
C PHE A 108 -0.53 -33.57 -7.29
N LEU A 109 -0.70 -33.28 -6.00
CA LEU A 109 -0.07 -34.04 -4.92
C LEU A 109 -0.66 -35.46 -4.82
N GLN A 110 -1.95 -35.62 -5.08
CA GLN A 110 -2.63 -36.95 -5.07
C GLN A 110 -2.35 -37.74 -6.35
N ALA A 111 -2.24 -37.08 -7.50
CA ALA A 111 -1.84 -37.70 -8.74
C ALA A 111 -0.38 -38.17 -8.73
N ALA A 112 0.41 -37.72 -7.81
CA ALA A 112 1.84 -37.99 -7.69
C ALA A 112 2.19 -39.30 -6.97
N GLU A 113 1.34 -40.30 -6.98
CA GLU A 113 1.78 -41.70 -6.96
C GLU A 113 2.64 -42.01 -8.21
N ASN A 114 2.50 -41.24 -9.28
CA ASN A 114 3.49 -41.08 -10.36
C ASN A 114 4.20 -39.74 -10.21
N PRO A 115 5.55 -39.68 -10.15
CA PRO A 115 6.26 -38.40 -10.08
C PRO A 115 5.85 -37.54 -11.24
N LEU A 116 5.46 -36.28 -10.95
CA LEU A 116 5.30 -35.25 -11.98
C LEU A 116 6.52 -35.25 -12.87
N ALA A 117 6.32 -35.14 -14.17
CA ALA A 117 7.43 -34.98 -15.09
C ALA A 117 8.33 -33.82 -14.64
N LEU A 118 9.64 -33.99 -14.73
CA LEU A 118 10.63 -33.01 -14.25
C LEU A 118 10.47 -31.65 -14.92
N ASP A 119 9.87 -31.61 -16.12
CA ASP A 119 9.57 -30.41 -16.89
C ASP A 119 8.27 -29.71 -16.50
N HIS A 120 7.44 -30.33 -15.61
CA HIS A 120 6.18 -29.71 -15.22
C HIS A 120 6.41 -28.48 -14.30
N PRO A 121 5.77 -27.35 -14.56
CA PRO A 121 5.98 -26.13 -13.77
C PRO A 121 5.79 -26.30 -12.27
N LEU A 122 4.85 -27.13 -11.83
CA LEU A 122 4.61 -27.38 -10.39
C LEU A 122 5.58 -28.40 -9.76
N HIS A 123 6.47 -29.04 -10.55
CA HIS A 123 7.36 -30.07 -10.04
C HIS A 123 8.14 -29.60 -8.79
N SER A 124 8.78 -28.44 -8.89
CA SER A 124 9.63 -27.91 -7.83
C SER A 124 8.89 -27.69 -6.50
N ILE A 125 7.65 -27.21 -6.54
CA ILE A 125 6.87 -26.96 -5.32
C ILE A 125 6.26 -28.23 -4.75
N ILE A 126 5.80 -29.14 -5.59
CA ILE A 126 5.26 -30.43 -5.16
C ILE A 126 6.38 -31.30 -4.57
N GLN A 127 7.55 -31.37 -5.22
CA GLN A 127 8.71 -32.07 -4.70
C GLN A 127 9.14 -31.54 -3.33
N ARG A 128 9.18 -30.23 -3.16
CA ARG A 128 9.49 -29.60 -1.85
C ARG A 128 8.49 -29.97 -0.75
N ILE A 129 7.21 -30.13 -1.07
CA ILE A 129 6.19 -30.60 -0.12
C ILE A 129 6.46 -32.05 0.27
N TYR A 130 6.80 -32.91 -0.69
CA TYR A 130 7.17 -34.31 -0.42
C TYR A 130 8.41 -34.41 0.45
N ASP A 131 9.49 -33.74 0.07
CA ASP A 131 10.77 -33.82 0.78
C ASP A 131 10.66 -33.37 2.24
N SER A 132 9.83 -32.32 2.47
CA SER A 132 9.60 -31.85 3.83
C SER A 132 8.83 -32.85 4.71
N ALA A 133 7.97 -33.65 4.12
CA ALA A 133 7.19 -34.67 4.84
C ALA A 133 7.94 -36.00 4.98
N SER A 134 8.80 -36.36 4.03
CA SER A 134 9.54 -37.63 4.01
C SER A 134 10.48 -37.81 5.19
N ARG A 135 10.84 -36.72 5.88
CA ARG A 135 11.69 -36.75 7.08
C ARG A 135 10.98 -37.23 8.35
N LEU A 136 9.66 -37.41 8.29
CA LEU A 136 8.84 -37.89 9.41
C LEU A 136 8.65 -39.41 9.34
N SER A 137 8.59 -40.05 10.50
CA SER A 137 8.60 -41.51 10.60
C SER A 137 7.23 -42.16 10.44
N SER A 138 6.14 -41.47 10.73
CA SER A 138 4.79 -42.01 10.61
C SER A 138 4.03 -41.51 9.38
N GLY A 139 3.27 -42.40 8.72
CA GLY A 139 2.47 -42.03 7.55
C GLY A 139 1.39 -40.98 7.85
N THR A 140 0.83 -41.03 9.05
CA THR A 140 -0.16 -40.02 9.48
C THR A 140 0.48 -38.65 9.66
N GLU A 141 1.66 -38.56 10.29
CA GLU A 141 2.40 -37.31 10.44
C GLU A 141 2.85 -36.77 9.11
N GLN A 142 3.32 -37.63 8.19
CA GLN A 142 3.66 -37.21 6.81
C GLN A 142 2.45 -36.59 6.11
N GLN A 143 1.28 -37.23 6.23
CA GLN A 143 0.05 -36.71 5.62
C GLN A 143 -0.39 -35.38 6.22
N LEU A 144 -0.36 -35.24 7.54
CA LEU A 144 -0.66 -33.96 8.21
C LEU A 144 0.32 -32.85 7.80
N LYS A 145 1.61 -33.18 7.69
CA LYS A 145 2.64 -32.24 7.25
C LYS A 145 2.39 -31.79 5.82
N LYS A 146 2.08 -32.71 4.89
CA LYS A 146 1.73 -32.38 3.49
C LYS A 146 0.52 -31.44 3.43
N GLN A 147 -0.54 -31.75 4.17
CA GLN A 147 -1.74 -30.91 4.23
C GLN A 147 -1.45 -29.51 4.80
N GLY A 148 -0.68 -29.42 5.88
CA GLY A 148 -0.26 -28.16 6.49
C GLY A 148 0.56 -27.30 5.53
N MET A 149 1.48 -27.93 4.78
CA MET A 149 2.26 -27.21 3.77
C MET A 149 1.43 -26.76 2.58
N LEU A 150 0.51 -27.58 2.08
CA LEU A 150 -0.44 -27.18 1.04
C LEU A 150 -1.24 -25.95 1.47
N TYR A 151 -1.76 -25.99 2.69
CA TYR A 151 -2.51 -24.85 3.24
C TYR A 151 -1.66 -23.60 3.34
N TRP A 152 -0.43 -23.72 3.87
CA TRP A 152 0.49 -22.61 3.98
C TRP A 152 0.87 -22.02 2.62
N VAL A 153 1.23 -22.84 1.64
CA VAL A 153 1.54 -22.40 0.28
C VAL A 153 0.36 -21.67 -0.34
N SER A 154 -0.85 -22.23 -0.22
CA SER A 154 -2.06 -21.64 -0.77
C SER A 154 -2.39 -20.28 -0.11
N GLU A 155 -2.11 -20.14 1.19
CA GLU A 155 -2.23 -18.88 1.91
C GLU A 155 -1.23 -17.85 1.38
N GLN A 156 0.05 -18.22 1.17
CA GLN A 156 1.07 -17.31 0.62
C GLN A 156 0.72 -16.89 -0.81
N VAL A 157 0.33 -17.83 -1.68
CA VAL A 157 -0.10 -17.56 -3.04
C VAL A 157 -1.27 -16.59 -3.07
N SER A 158 -2.27 -16.80 -2.20
CA SER A 158 -3.44 -15.92 -2.15
C SER A 158 -3.08 -14.47 -1.80
N ARG A 159 -2.09 -14.29 -0.90
CA ARG A 159 -1.57 -12.96 -0.56
C ARG A 159 -0.84 -12.33 -1.73
N LEU A 160 0.07 -13.10 -2.34
CA LEU A 160 0.88 -12.62 -3.45
C LEU A 160 0.01 -12.24 -4.65
N PHE A 161 -0.91 -13.10 -5.07
CA PHE A 161 -1.76 -12.84 -6.23
C PHE A 161 -2.73 -11.67 -5.98
N SER A 162 -3.26 -11.53 -4.76
CA SER A 162 -4.03 -10.32 -4.41
C SER A 162 -3.19 -9.06 -4.54
N ASN A 163 -1.94 -9.08 -4.05
CA ASN A 163 -1.03 -7.95 -4.19
C ASN A 163 -0.65 -7.71 -5.66
N TYR A 164 -0.43 -8.75 -6.45
CA TYR A 164 -0.14 -8.60 -7.87
C TYR A 164 -1.30 -7.94 -8.63
N MET A 165 -2.54 -8.33 -8.35
CA MET A 165 -3.72 -7.68 -8.94
C MET A 165 -3.81 -6.19 -8.57
N GLU A 166 -3.39 -5.81 -7.37
CA GLU A 166 -3.42 -4.41 -6.93
C GLU A 166 -2.25 -3.59 -7.48
N TYR A 167 -1.05 -4.18 -7.57
CA TYR A 167 0.18 -3.43 -7.87
C TYR A 167 0.83 -3.78 -9.21
N ARG A 168 0.44 -4.86 -9.86
CA ARG A 168 1.10 -5.37 -11.08
C ARG A 168 0.13 -5.67 -12.22
N GLY A 169 -1.15 -5.39 -12.02
CA GLY A 169 -2.20 -5.58 -13.01
C GLY A 169 -2.58 -4.33 -13.79
N HIS A 170 -1.98 -3.18 -13.47
CA HIS A 170 -2.33 -1.89 -14.08
C HIS A 170 -1.09 -1.14 -14.53
N CYS A 171 -1.23 -0.38 -15.59
CA CYS A 171 -0.22 0.57 -16.01
C CYS A 171 -0.39 1.87 -15.22
N PHE A 172 0.70 2.38 -14.64
CA PHE A 172 0.71 3.64 -13.90
C PHE A 172 1.06 4.85 -14.77
N LYS A 173 1.48 4.63 -16.01
CA LYS A 173 1.68 5.69 -16.98
C LYS A 173 0.32 6.07 -17.57
N GLN A 174 0.05 7.35 -17.70
CA GLN A 174 -1.09 7.80 -18.50
C GLN A 174 -0.77 7.49 -19.96
N HIS A 175 -1.51 6.56 -20.56
CA HIS A 175 -1.48 6.33 -21.99
C HIS A 175 -2.58 7.16 -22.65
N ALA A 176 -2.28 7.71 -23.84
CA ALA A 176 -3.31 8.31 -24.66
C ALA A 176 -4.39 7.26 -24.99
N ALA A 177 -5.64 7.68 -25.10
CA ALA A 177 -6.74 6.77 -25.42
C ALA A 177 -6.43 5.95 -26.67
N GLY A 178 -6.49 4.64 -26.56
CA GLY A 178 -6.21 3.70 -27.66
C GLY A 178 -4.74 3.25 -27.80
N GLN A 179 -3.82 3.72 -26.97
CA GLN A 179 -2.46 3.18 -26.96
C GLN A 179 -2.37 1.89 -26.13
N ALA A 180 -1.74 0.87 -26.68
CA ALA A 180 -1.44 -0.35 -25.94
C ALA A 180 -0.41 -0.07 -24.84
N CYS A 181 -0.64 -0.61 -23.65
CA CYS A 181 0.32 -0.54 -22.55
C CYS A 181 1.46 -1.54 -22.77
N ASP A 182 2.67 -1.03 -22.95
CA ASP A 182 3.93 -1.78 -23.01
C ASP A 182 4.70 -1.72 -21.67
N CYS A 183 4.04 -1.29 -20.63
CA CYS A 183 4.63 -0.99 -19.35
C CYS A 183 5.03 -2.27 -18.60
N SER A 184 6.27 -2.34 -18.17
CA SER A 184 6.83 -3.47 -17.41
C SER A 184 6.15 -3.71 -16.04
N SER A 185 5.32 -2.79 -15.58
CA SER A 185 4.53 -2.95 -14.35
C SER A 185 3.27 -3.81 -14.53
N ASN A 186 2.81 -4.03 -15.77
CA ASN A 186 1.61 -4.83 -16.06
C ASN A 186 1.98 -6.26 -16.49
N TRP A 187 2.73 -6.94 -15.67
CA TRP A 187 3.21 -8.29 -15.97
C TRP A 187 2.13 -9.38 -15.88
N LEU A 188 1.01 -9.12 -15.21
CA LEU A 188 -0.11 -10.09 -15.18
C LEU A 188 -0.75 -10.32 -16.54
N LYS A 189 -0.62 -9.34 -17.46
CA LYS A 189 -1.02 -9.49 -18.85
C LYS A 189 -0.14 -10.53 -19.57
N ASP A 190 1.18 -10.45 -19.40
CA ASP A 190 2.12 -11.39 -20.00
C ASP A 190 1.92 -12.81 -19.44
N TRP A 191 1.73 -12.90 -18.15
CA TRP A 191 1.38 -14.15 -17.48
C TRP A 191 0.02 -14.72 -17.95
N GLY A 192 -0.93 -13.86 -18.27
CA GLY A 192 -2.20 -14.27 -18.88
C GLY A 192 -2.04 -14.95 -20.23
N GLN A 193 -1.03 -14.58 -20.99
CA GLN A 193 -0.64 -15.20 -22.24
C GLN A 193 0.39 -16.32 -22.06
N ASN A 194 0.67 -16.72 -20.83
CA ASN A 194 1.71 -17.68 -20.44
C ASN A 194 3.14 -17.27 -20.91
N GLN A 195 3.38 -15.98 -21.08
CA GLN A 195 4.69 -15.47 -21.45
C GLN A 195 5.55 -15.24 -20.18
N PRO A 196 6.81 -15.71 -20.18
CA PRO A 196 7.71 -15.50 -19.06
C PRO A 196 8.09 -14.03 -18.92
N LEU A 197 8.31 -13.60 -17.68
CA LEU A 197 8.85 -12.27 -17.42
C LEU A 197 10.34 -12.23 -17.73
N ASP A 198 10.78 -11.10 -18.26
CA ASP A 198 12.21 -10.78 -18.28
C ASP A 198 12.66 -10.42 -16.84
N LEU A 199 13.14 -11.44 -16.12
CA LEU A 199 13.58 -11.27 -14.73
C LEU A 199 14.81 -10.38 -14.62
N ASP A 200 15.67 -10.35 -15.63
CA ASP A 200 16.84 -9.48 -15.65
C ASP A 200 16.39 -8.02 -15.70
N GLN A 201 15.43 -7.70 -16.56
CA GLN A 201 14.86 -6.35 -16.63
C GLN A 201 14.04 -5.98 -15.37
N GLN A 202 13.23 -6.90 -14.88
CA GLN A 202 12.28 -6.61 -13.80
C GLN A 202 12.92 -6.53 -12.39
N PHE A 203 13.91 -7.38 -12.11
CA PHE A 203 14.43 -7.56 -10.76
C PHE A 203 15.93 -7.30 -10.63
N PHE A 204 16.68 -7.47 -11.70
CA PHE A 204 18.14 -7.36 -11.68
C PHE A 204 18.66 -6.16 -12.46
N SER A 205 17.82 -5.51 -13.29
CA SER A 205 18.19 -4.28 -13.97
C SER A 205 18.14 -3.09 -13.01
N MET A 206 19.22 -2.34 -12.98
CA MET A 206 19.29 -1.05 -12.28
C MET A 206 19.07 0.15 -13.21
N GLN A 207 18.66 -0.07 -14.46
CA GLN A 207 18.43 1.02 -15.43
C GLN A 207 17.40 2.03 -14.97
N THR A 208 16.35 1.57 -14.28
CA THR A 208 15.32 2.45 -13.72
C THR A 208 15.81 3.27 -12.53
N ALA A 209 16.78 2.74 -11.79
CA ALA A 209 17.37 3.43 -10.63
C ALA A 209 18.58 4.28 -11.00
N PHE A 210 19.25 3.99 -12.12
CA PHE A 210 20.48 4.65 -12.54
C PHE A 210 20.52 4.82 -14.05
N PRO A 211 19.79 5.83 -14.59
CA PRO A 211 19.83 6.13 -16.02
C PRO A 211 21.27 6.37 -16.48
N GLY A 212 21.65 5.75 -17.57
CA GLY A 212 23.00 5.86 -18.13
C GLY A 212 24.01 4.80 -17.66
N LEU A 213 23.62 3.93 -16.72
CA LEU A 213 24.42 2.76 -16.38
C LEU A 213 23.95 1.53 -17.18
N ASP A 214 24.88 0.79 -17.78
CA ASP A 214 24.55 -0.38 -18.59
C ASP A 214 24.21 -1.60 -17.72
N SER A 215 23.04 -2.19 -17.95
CA SER A 215 22.53 -3.32 -17.18
C SER A 215 23.41 -4.59 -17.24
N LYS A 216 24.14 -4.79 -18.36
CA LYS A 216 24.94 -6.00 -18.55
C LYS A 216 26.21 -6.06 -17.68
N GLU A 217 26.86 -4.93 -17.44
CA GLU A 217 28.05 -4.87 -16.59
C GLU A 217 27.73 -4.93 -15.10
N GLN A 218 26.60 -4.37 -14.70
CA GLN A 218 26.12 -4.47 -13.32
C GLN A 218 25.71 -5.89 -12.94
N LEU A 219 25.11 -6.62 -13.89
CA LEU A 219 24.80 -8.04 -13.76
C LEU A 219 26.06 -8.89 -13.60
N ALA A 220 27.18 -8.54 -14.25
CA ALA A 220 28.43 -9.27 -14.14
C ALA A 220 29.03 -9.22 -12.73
N GLN A 221 28.91 -8.10 -12.02
CA GLN A 221 29.39 -7.97 -10.63
C GLN A 221 28.42 -8.59 -9.60
N GLN A 222 27.12 -8.61 -9.89
CA GLN A 222 26.13 -9.32 -9.08
C GLN A 222 26.10 -10.84 -9.32
N ARG A 223 26.75 -11.32 -10.39
CA ARG A 223 26.68 -12.72 -10.83
C ARG A 223 27.09 -13.76 -9.80
N GLN A 224 27.97 -13.46 -8.86
CA GLN A 224 28.38 -14.45 -7.85
C GLN A 224 27.30 -14.79 -6.80
N VAL A 225 26.36 -13.86 -6.55
CA VAL A 225 25.17 -14.13 -5.70
C VAL A 225 23.98 -14.57 -6.56
N SER A 226 24.09 -14.38 -7.88
CA SER A 226 22.96 -14.30 -8.78
C SER A 226 22.54 -15.58 -9.45
N ASP A 227 23.44 -16.52 -9.77
CA ASP A 227 23.04 -17.71 -10.55
C ASP A 227 22.09 -18.60 -9.75
N PHE A 228 22.35 -18.80 -8.46
CA PHE A 228 21.42 -19.52 -7.59
C PHE A 228 20.13 -18.74 -7.37
N ALA A 229 20.21 -17.42 -7.11
CA ALA A 229 19.04 -16.57 -6.89
C ALA A 229 18.19 -16.47 -8.16
N LYS A 230 18.82 -16.38 -9.33
CA LYS A 230 18.16 -16.35 -10.63
C LYS A 230 17.44 -17.66 -10.93
N ASP A 231 18.11 -18.80 -10.76
CA ASP A 231 17.50 -20.15 -10.92
C ASP A 231 16.27 -20.31 -10.01
N GLN A 232 16.36 -19.85 -8.75
CA GLN A 232 15.22 -19.89 -7.83
C GLN A 232 14.10 -18.94 -8.27
N ALA A 233 14.43 -17.75 -8.76
CA ALA A 233 13.45 -16.79 -9.25
C ALA A 233 12.72 -17.29 -10.51
N GLU A 234 13.46 -17.90 -11.45
CA GLU A 234 12.89 -18.53 -12.66
C GLU A 234 11.93 -19.67 -12.31
N LYS A 235 12.31 -20.54 -11.37
CA LYS A 235 11.44 -21.61 -10.89
C LYS A 235 10.18 -21.07 -10.18
N LEU A 236 10.34 -20.03 -9.38
CA LEU A 236 9.20 -19.35 -8.72
C LEU A 236 8.28 -18.67 -9.73
N GLU A 237 8.83 -17.99 -10.73
CA GLU A 237 8.08 -17.36 -11.80
C GLU A 237 7.30 -18.40 -12.60
N GLN A 238 7.96 -19.47 -13.04
CA GLN A 238 7.41 -20.51 -13.91
C GLN A 238 6.12 -21.13 -13.34
N TRP A 239 6.14 -21.57 -12.07
CA TRP A 239 4.95 -22.21 -11.50
C TRP A 239 3.86 -21.18 -11.13
N GLN A 240 4.22 -19.96 -10.73
CA GLN A 240 3.24 -18.91 -10.46
C GLN A 240 2.57 -18.44 -11.75
N ARG A 241 3.31 -18.24 -12.82
CA ARG A 241 2.79 -17.91 -14.15
C ARG A 241 1.86 -18.99 -14.66
N TRP A 242 2.27 -20.26 -14.57
CA TRP A 242 1.43 -21.38 -14.96
C TRP A 242 0.11 -21.41 -14.19
N LEU A 243 0.17 -21.25 -12.85
CA LEU A 243 -1.01 -21.23 -12.00
C LEU A 243 -1.92 -20.03 -12.31
N TRP A 244 -1.33 -18.86 -12.54
CA TRP A 244 -2.07 -17.66 -12.92
C TRP A 244 -2.79 -17.84 -14.24
N HIS A 245 -2.08 -18.24 -15.29
CA HIS A 245 -2.63 -18.46 -16.63
C HIS A 245 -3.79 -19.45 -16.61
N ARG A 246 -3.64 -20.55 -15.88
CA ARG A 246 -4.64 -21.62 -15.85
C ARG A 246 -5.87 -21.27 -15.03
N GLU A 247 -5.68 -20.68 -13.84
CA GLU A 247 -6.74 -20.62 -12.82
C GLU A 247 -7.33 -19.22 -12.61
N PHE A 248 -6.58 -18.15 -12.88
CA PHE A 248 -6.97 -16.82 -12.43
C PHE A 248 -7.02 -15.76 -13.53
N HIS A 249 -6.41 -16.01 -14.69
CA HIS A 249 -6.34 -15.04 -15.78
C HIS A 249 -7.73 -14.59 -16.25
N ALA A 250 -8.62 -15.54 -16.54
CA ALA A 250 -9.98 -15.23 -17.01
C ALA A 250 -10.80 -14.40 -16.01
N ASP A 251 -10.61 -14.65 -14.71
CA ASP A 251 -11.27 -13.88 -13.66
C ASP A 251 -10.70 -12.47 -13.58
N PHE A 252 -9.40 -12.32 -13.80
CA PHE A 252 -8.74 -11.02 -13.82
C PHE A 252 -9.17 -10.18 -15.03
N GLU A 253 -9.28 -10.79 -16.22
CA GLU A 253 -9.85 -10.13 -17.40
C GLU A 253 -11.30 -9.70 -17.17
N LEU A 254 -12.10 -10.54 -16.51
CA LEU A 254 -13.46 -10.18 -16.14
C LEU A 254 -13.49 -8.98 -15.20
N MET A 255 -12.56 -8.92 -14.23
CA MET A 255 -12.42 -7.78 -13.31
C MET A 255 -12.06 -6.49 -14.05
N GLN A 256 -11.11 -6.56 -14.99
CA GLN A 256 -10.75 -5.41 -15.84
C GLN A 256 -11.91 -4.96 -16.72
N GLY A 257 -12.64 -5.89 -17.33
CA GLY A 257 -13.82 -5.58 -18.14
C GLY A 257 -14.96 -4.91 -17.33
N ILE A 258 -15.07 -5.16 -16.03
CA ILE A 258 -16.00 -4.43 -15.15
C ILE A 258 -15.57 -2.97 -14.97
N ASP A 259 -14.27 -2.71 -14.79
CA ASP A 259 -13.74 -1.35 -14.71
C ASP A 259 -13.99 -0.59 -16.02
N ASP A 260 -13.71 -1.22 -17.15
CA ASP A 260 -13.93 -0.63 -18.49
C ASP A 260 -15.43 -0.32 -18.73
N ASP A 261 -16.33 -1.26 -18.41
CA ASP A 261 -17.78 -1.07 -18.52
C ASP A 261 -18.26 0.11 -17.64
N PHE A 262 -17.74 0.22 -16.41
CA PHE A 262 -18.07 1.32 -15.50
C PHE A 262 -17.66 2.67 -16.08
N TRP A 263 -16.43 2.80 -16.54
CA TRP A 263 -15.93 4.04 -17.09
C TRP A 263 -16.58 4.41 -18.43
N ALA A 264 -16.92 3.42 -19.26
CA ALA A 264 -17.67 3.66 -20.47
C ALA A 264 -19.02 4.35 -20.19
N ILE A 265 -19.73 3.95 -19.10
CA ILE A 265 -20.97 4.59 -18.67
C ILE A 265 -20.72 5.99 -18.10
N MET A 266 -19.66 6.15 -17.28
CA MET A 266 -19.35 7.43 -16.63
C MET A 266 -18.87 8.49 -17.62
N ASP A 267 -18.12 8.12 -18.65
CA ASP A 267 -17.60 9.03 -19.64
C ASP A 267 -18.65 9.49 -20.67
N HIS A 268 -19.66 8.64 -20.91
CA HIS A 268 -20.66 8.92 -21.93
C HIS A 268 -21.74 9.91 -21.42
N PRO A 269 -21.94 11.08 -22.06
CA PRO A 269 -22.83 12.13 -21.56
C PRO A 269 -24.27 11.69 -21.31
N GLU A 270 -24.82 10.81 -22.16
CA GLU A 270 -26.21 10.37 -22.08
C GLU A 270 -26.47 9.42 -20.89
N THR A 271 -25.51 8.60 -20.51
CA THR A 271 -25.63 7.62 -19.41
C THR A 271 -25.15 8.17 -18.08
N ARG A 272 -24.26 9.15 -18.10
CA ARG A 272 -23.62 9.77 -16.93
C ARG A 272 -24.61 10.25 -15.88
N ALA A 273 -25.62 11.00 -16.28
CA ALA A 273 -26.58 11.59 -15.35
C ALA A 273 -27.31 10.51 -14.52
N ALA A 274 -27.72 9.41 -15.16
CA ALA A 274 -28.35 8.28 -14.50
C ALA A 274 -27.37 7.52 -13.60
N ALA A 275 -26.11 7.39 -13.99
CA ALA A 275 -25.05 6.78 -13.18
C ALA A 275 -24.74 7.59 -11.92
N LEU A 276 -24.57 8.91 -12.06
CA LEU A 276 -24.33 9.82 -10.93
C LEU A 276 -25.48 9.85 -9.92
N ALA A 277 -26.72 9.67 -10.37
CA ALA A 277 -27.87 9.58 -9.46
C ALA A 277 -27.81 8.35 -8.53
N LYS A 278 -27.04 7.31 -8.91
CA LYS A 278 -26.83 6.07 -8.14
C LYS A 278 -25.58 6.14 -7.22
N LEU A 279 -24.72 7.13 -7.41
CA LEU A 279 -23.52 7.33 -6.62
C LEU A 279 -23.69 8.40 -5.53
N PRO A 280 -22.90 8.37 -4.45
CA PRO A 280 -22.88 9.46 -3.49
C PRO A 280 -22.34 10.74 -4.17
N LYS A 281 -22.81 11.90 -3.75
CA LYS A 281 -22.26 13.19 -4.20
C LYS A 281 -20.83 13.40 -3.72
N GLN A 282 -20.51 12.86 -2.55
CA GLN A 282 -19.21 12.95 -1.91
C GLN A 282 -18.82 11.62 -1.27
N VAL A 283 -17.54 11.28 -1.34
CA VAL A 283 -16.91 10.20 -0.56
C VAL A 283 -15.80 10.80 0.30
N THR A 284 -15.74 10.38 1.56
CA THR A 284 -14.72 10.85 2.52
C THR A 284 -13.75 9.73 2.85
N LEU A 285 -12.46 9.94 2.60
CA LEU A 285 -11.37 9.07 3.02
C LEU A 285 -10.82 9.57 4.36
N PHE A 286 -10.87 8.74 5.40
CA PHE A 286 -10.40 9.11 6.73
C PHE A 286 -9.14 8.33 7.09
N THR A 287 -8.00 9.02 7.18
CA THR A 287 -6.68 8.48 7.60
C THR A 287 -6.25 7.20 6.87
N VAL A 288 -6.64 7.04 5.62
CA VAL A 288 -6.20 5.91 4.80
C VAL A 288 -4.71 6.08 4.48
N LEU A 289 -3.89 5.09 4.82
CA LEU A 289 -2.42 5.12 4.65
C LEU A 289 -1.92 4.15 3.55
N ASP A 290 -2.80 3.43 2.89
CA ASP A 290 -2.45 2.50 1.82
C ASP A 290 -3.27 2.84 0.57
N LEU A 291 -2.59 3.41 -0.42
CA LEU A 291 -3.17 3.81 -1.69
C LEU A 291 -2.45 3.09 -2.83
N PRO A 292 -2.86 1.86 -3.16
CA PRO A 292 -2.34 1.21 -4.36
C PRO A 292 -2.54 2.10 -5.60
N PRO A 293 -1.57 2.14 -6.51
CA PRO A 293 -1.63 3.02 -7.68
C PRO A 293 -2.90 2.87 -8.54
N SER A 294 -3.44 1.66 -8.63
CA SER A 294 -4.73 1.42 -9.32
C SER A 294 -5.92 2.11 -8.64
N GLN A 295 -5.92 2.09 -7.30
CA GLN A 295 -6.97 2.74 -6.53
C GLN A 295 -6.81 4.27 -6.53
N LEU A 296 -5.58 4.74 -6.58
CA LEU A 296 -5.28 6.16 -6.76
C LEU A 296 -5.79 6.68 -8.12
N ALA A 297 -5.53 5.91 -9.19
CA ALA A 297 -6.03 6.22 -10.53
C ALA A 297 -7.58 6.24 -10.57
N PHE A 298 -8.21 5.28 -9.89
CA PHE A 298 -9.67 5.25 -9.74
C PHE A 298 -10.20 6.50 -9.04
N LEU A 299 -9.61 6.90 -7.90
CA LEU A 299 -10.03 8.10 -7.16
C LEU A 299 -9.82 9.38 -7.97
N ARG A 300 -8.67 9.51 -8.67
CA ARG A 300 -8.39 10.65 -9.54
C ARG A 300 -9.47 10.79 -10.62
N ARG A 301 -9.80 9.71 -11.30
CA ARG A 301 -10.83 9.71 -12.34
C ARG A 301 -12.22 9.96 -11.76
N LEU A 302 -12.53 9.38 -10.60
CA LEU A 302 -13.80 9.56 -9.91
C LEU A 302 -14.00 11.00 -9.44
N GLY A 303 -12.94 11.69 -9.00
CA GLY A 303 -12.96 13.11 -8.61
C GLY A 303 -13.42 14.07 -9.70
N GLN A 304 -13.41 13.64 -10.97
CA GLN A 304 -14.00 14.39 -12.07
C GLN A 304 -15.53 14.38 -12.06
N TYR A 305 -16.14 13.45 -11.32
CA TYR A 305 -17.59 13.19 -11.32
C TYR A 305 -18.28 13.41 -9.98
N ILE A 306 -17.58 13.17 -8.87
CA ILE A 306 -18.07 13.36 -7.50
C ILE A 306 -17.00 14.06 -6.66
N ASP A 307 -17.40 14.62 -5.52
CA ASP A 307 -16.44 15.21 -4.59
C ASP A 307 -15.71 14.12 -3.79
N VAL A 308 -14.39 14.24 -3.69
CA VAL A 308 -13.55 13.32 -2.92
C VAL A 308 -12.84 14.11 -1.83
N LEU A 309 -13.25 13.94 -0.58
CA LEU A 309 -12.61 14.55 0.58
C LEU A 309 -11.60 13.56 1.18
N ILE A 310 -10.34 13.95 1.25
CA ILE A 310 -9.26 13.15 1.83
C ILE A 310 -8.79 13.82 3.12
N LEU A 311 -9.02 13.17 4.25
CA LEU A 311 -8.54 13.60 5.56
C LEU A 311 -7.26 12.82 5.88
N HIS A 312 -6.12 13.48 5.61
CA HIS A 312 -4.82 12.86 5.67
C HIS A 312 -4.12 13.10 7.01
N PHE A 313 -3.79 12.02 7.71
CA PHE A 313 -2.95 12.08 8.90
C PHE A 313 -1.48 12.21 8.48
N ASN A 314 -0.90 13.40 8.66
CA ASN A 314 0.47 13.72 8.31
C ASN A 314 1.24 14.18 9.56
N PRO A 315 2.38 13.55 9.92
CA PRO A 315 3.10 13.91 11.13
C PRO A 315 3.87 15.24 11.04
N SER A 316 4.11 15.75 9.82
CA SER A 316 4.87 16.98 9.59
C SER A 316 4.09 17.97 8.72
N GLN A 317 4.18 19.25 9.05
CA GLN A 317 3.67 20.35 8.21
C GLN A 317 4.57 20.67 7.03
N GLU A 318 5.83 20.24 7.11
CA GLU A 318 6.80 20.43 6.05
C GLU A 318 6.71 19.32 5.01
N TYR A 319 7.19 19.60 3.78
CA TYR A 319 7.32 18.57 2.77
C TYR A 319 8.47 17.64 3.09
N TRP A 320 8.17 16.37 3.37
CA TRP A 320 9.13 15.35 3.78
C TRP A 320 9.13 14.09 2.92
N ALA A 321 8.38 14.10 1.79
CA ALA A 321 8.30 12.95 0.90
C ALA A 321 9.64 12.57 0.25
N ASP A 322 10.57 13.51 0.14
CA ASP A 322 11.93 13.37 -0.37
C ASP A 322 12.98 13.06 0.72
N THR A 323 12.57 12.98 1.99
CA THR A 323 13.47 12.84 3.12
C THR A 323 14.03 11.42 3.24
N VAL A 324 15.34 11.29 3.38
CA VAL A 324 16.07 10.01 3.51
C VAL A 324 17.05 10.05 4.69
N ASP A 325 17.41 8.86 5.20
CA ASP A 325 18.44 8.72 6.24
C ASP A 325 19.81 9.16 5.69
N ALA A 326 20.49 10.07 6.40
CA ALA A 326 21.76 10.64 5.98
C ALA A 326 22.86 9.57 5.80
N ASN A 327 22.88 8.53 6.65
CA ASN A 327 23.87 7.46 6.51
C ASN A 327 23.54 6.58 5.30
N TRP A 328 22.27 6.31 5.07
CA TRP A 328 21.83 5.60 3.87
C TRP A 328 22.22 6.37 2.61
N LYS A 329 21.97 7.69 2.58
CA LYS A 329 22.31 8.54 1.44
C LYS A 329 23.82 8.54 1.17
N LYS A 330 24.66 8.70 2.20
CA LYS A 330 26.12 8.64 2.04
C LYS A 330 26.58 7.31 1.43
N GLN A 331 26.03 6.18 1.91
CA GLN A 331 26.37 4.87 1.35
C GLN A 331 25.87 4.72 -0.09
N TYR A 332 24.72 5.26 -0.39
CA TYR A 332 24.14 5.27 -1.73
C TYR A 332 25.00 6.09 -2.69
N ASP A 333 25.39 7.29 -2.31
CA ASP A 333 26.24 8.19 -3.09
C ASP A 333 27.61 7.56 -3.38
N VAL A 334 28.26 6.96 -2.38
CA VAL A 334 29.53 6.23 -2.55
C VAL A 334 29.38 5.06 -3.53
N LYS A 335 28.31 4.26 -3.39
CA LYS A 335 28.04 3.15 -4.31
C LYS A 335 27.76 3.64 -5.73
N LEU A 336 27.05 4.74 -5.89
CA LEU A 336 26.77 5.34 -7.19
C LEU A 336 28.06 5.82 -7.88
N LYS A 337 28.89 6.57 -7.17
CA LYS A 337 30.21 7.02 -7.67
C LYS A 337 31.10 5.84 -8.06
N GLN A 338 31.17 4.81 -7.20
CA GLN A 338 31.96 3.62 -7.49
C GLN A 338 31.46 2.89 -8.74
N ARG A 339 30.17 2.70 -8.90
CA ARG A 339 29.59 2.07 -10.09
C ARG A 339 29.85 2.85 -11.37
N PHE A 340 29.77 4.18 -11.32
CA PHE A 340 30.14 5.01 -12.46
C PHE A 340 31.61 4.84 -12.83
N LYS A 341 32.50 4.82 -11.83
CA LYS A 341 33.94 4.61 -12.01
C LYS A 341 34.25 3.22 -12.57
N ASP A 342 33.60 2.19 -12.08
CA ASP A 342 33.76 0.81 -12.57
C ASP A 342 33.36 0.69 -14.04
N LYS A 343 32.30 1.42 -14.45
CA LYS A 343 31.83 1.47 -15.83
C LYS A 343 32.73 2.32 -16.74
N HIS A 344 33.28 3.37 -16.19
CA HIS A 344 34.16 4.32 -16.90
C HIS A 344 35.54 4.38 -16.24
N PRO A 345 36.40 3.33 -16.41
CA PRO A 345 37.67 3.24 -15.70
C PRO A 345 38.66 4.38 -16.02
N GLN A 346 38.46 5.05 -17.17
CA GLN A 346 39.28 6.16 -17.62
C GLN A 346 38.71 7.53 -17.23
N ALA A 347 37.51 7.56 -16.57
CA ALA A 347 36.91 8.81 -16.18
C ALA A 347 37.74 9.54 -15.12
N SER A 348 37.96 10.81 -15.34
CA SER A 348 38.57 11.71 -14.38
C SER A 348 37.63 11.97 -13.19
N ASP A 349 38.21 12.41 -12.08
CA ASP A 349 37.41 12.78 -10.91
C ASP A 349 36.44 13.94 -11.22
N GLN A 350 36.76 14.83 -12.15
CA GLN A 350 35.87 15.89 -12.62
C GLN A 350 34.67 15.35 -13.41
N GLU A 351 34.87 14.36 -14.24
CA GLU A 351 33.77 13.71 -14.98
C GLU A 351 32.83 12.93 -14.05
N ILE A 352 33.40 12.29 -13.01
CA ILE A 352 32.63 11.61 -11.97
C ILE A 352 31.77 12.61 -11.19
N GLU A 353 32.33 13.73 -10.77
CA GLU A 353 31.58 14.76 -10.06
C GLU A 353 30.51 15.42 -10.95
N ALA A 354 30.83 15.73 -12.20
CA ALA A 354 29.87 16.28 -13.17
C ALA A 354 28.68 15.31 -13.44
N PHE A 355 28.96 14.01 -13.58
CA PHE A 355 27.91 13.01 -13.68
C PHE A 355 27.03 12.98 -12.43
N PHE A 356 27.66 12.99 -11.26
CA PHE A 356 26.97 12.93 -9.99
C PHE A 356 26.11 14.17 -9.73
N GLU A 357 26.63 15.34 -10.06
CA GLU A 357 25.90 16.62 -9.97
C GLU A 357 24.67 16.61 -10.89
N LYS A 358 24.87 16.21 -12.16
CA LYS A 358 23.76 16.06 -13.11
C LYS A 358 22.72 15.06 -12.64
N TYR A 359 23.17 13.90 -12.15
CA TYR A 359 22.27 12.86 -11.60
C TYR A 359 21.46 13.41 -10.42
N THR A 360 22.12 14.14 -9.50
CA THR A 360 21.46 14.72 -8.32
C THR A 360 20.41 15.75 -8.72
N LEU A 361 20.69 16.58 -9.73
CA LEU A 361 19.74 17.57 -10.24
C LEU A 361 18.53 16.94 -10.95
N GLU A 362 18.74 15.87 -11.72
CA GLU A 362 17.69 15.24 -12.52
C GLU A 362 16.87 14.20 -11.74
N TYR A 363 17.50 13.48 -10.81
CA TYR A 363 16.89 12.28 -10.20
C TYR A 363 17.03 12.22 -8.67
N GLY A 364 17.84 13.10 -8.07
CA GLY A 364 18.29 12.96 -6.70
C GLY A 364 17.92 14.10 -5.77
N GLN A 365 16.71 14.66 -5.86
CA GLN A 365 16.22 15.67 -4.90
C GLN A 365 15.96 15.05 -3.52
N MET A 366 16.86 14.17 -3.07
CA MET A 366 16.75 13.53 -1.78
C MET A 366 17.33 14.44 -0.69
N LYS A 367 16.46 14.88 0.22
CA LYS A 367 16.82 15.68 1.37
C LYS A 367 17.34 14.78 2.50
N GLU A 368 18.56 15.03 2.95
CA GLU A 368 19.12 14.30 4.10
C GLU A 368 18.44 14.72 5.39
N SER A 369 18.07 13.75 6.21
CA SER A 369 17.61 13.99 7.58
C SER A 369 18.24 12.97 8.52
N ARG A 370 18.55 13.42 9.73
CA ARG A 370 19.04 12.57 10.83
C ARG A 370 17.92 12.14 11.76
N HIS A 371 16.68 12.54 11.48
CA HIS A 371 15.54 12.20 12.33
C HIS A 371 15.12 10.73 12.10
N PRO A 372 15.51 9.78 12.99
CA PRO A 372 15.36 8.34 12.72
C PRO A 372 13.89 7.90 12.71
N LEU A 373 13.00 8.60 13.41
CA LEU A 373 11.57 8.27 13.43
C LEU A 373 10.93 8.51 12.06
N LEU A 374 11.30 9.59 11.37
CA LEU A 374 10.80 9.88 10.02
C LEU A 374 11.45 8.99 8.97
N THR A 375 12.79 8.88 8.99
CA THR A 375 13.53 8.22 7.90
C THR A 375 13.46 6.71 7.94
N ARG A 376 13.36 6.09 9.14
CA ARG A 376 13.36 4.64 9.31
C ARG A 376 11.97 4.07 9.53
N PHE A 377 11.18 4.70 10.39
CA PHE A 377 9.82 4.23 10.69
C PHE A 377 8.76 4.89 9.81
N GLY A 378 8.99 6.09 9.30
CA GLY A 378 8.06 6.86 8.46
C GLY A 378 8.04 6.46 6.98
N LYS A 379 8.83 5.48 6.52
CA LYS A 379 8.97 5.17 5.10
C LYS A 379 7.63 4.95 4.38
N GLN A 380 6.73 4.15 4.95
CA GLN A 380 5.43 3.88 4.34
C GLN A 380 4.57 5.15 4.27
N ALA A 381 4.53 5.96 5.33
CA ALA A 381 3.79 7.21 5.36
C ALA A 381 4.39 8.24 4.39
N ARG A 382 5.71 8.28 4.25
CA ARG A 382 6.42 9.11 3.27
C ARG A 382 6.04 8.75 1.84
N ASP A 383 6.11 7.46 1.49
CA ASP A 383 5.77 6.97 0.16
C ASP A 383 4.27 7.25 -0.15
N HIS A 384 3.40 7.08 0.83
CA HIS A 384 2.00 7.46 0.73
C HIS A 384 1.79 8.96 0.52
N PHE A 385 2.50 9.81 1.29
CA PHE A 385 2.43 11.26 1.14
C PHE A 385 2.88 11.72 -0.26
N SER A 386 3.97 11.12 -0.78
CA SER A 386 4.41 11.37 -2.17
C SER A 386 3.32 11.02 -3.19
N LEU A 387 2.60 9.92 -3.00
CA LEU A 387 1.49 9.53 -3.88
C LEU A 387 0.30 10.50 -3.78
N LEU A 388 -0.02 10.99 -2.59
CA LEU A 388 -1.08 11.97 -2.38
C LEU A 388 -0.74 13.32 -3.02
N VAL A 389 0.50 13.80 -2.88
CA VAL A 389 0.94 15.04 -3.53
C VAL A 389 0.83 14.90 -5.05
N ASN A 390 1.22 13.77 -5.61
CA ASN A 390 1.05 13.50 -7.04
C ASN A 390 -0.42 13.37 -7.46
N LEU A 391 -1.31 12.92 -6.57
CA LEU A 391 -2.76 12.90 -6.82
C LEU A 391 -3.31 14.32 -6.90
N ALA A 392 -2.89 15.17 -5.98
CA ALA A 392 -3.35 16.55 -5.85
C ALA A 392 -2.62 17.54 -6.80
N ALA A 393 -1.60 17.13 -7.53
CA ALA A 393 -0.87 17.97 -8.49
C ALA A 393 -1.48 18.00 -9.90
N GLY A 394 -2.74 17.62 -10.07
CA GLY A 394 -3.41 17.52 -11.37
C GLY A 394 -4.13 18.81 -11.80
N GLU A 395 -4.65 18.80 -13.04
CA GLU A 395 -5.30 19.95 -13.68
C GLU A 395 -6.77 20.17 -13.23
N ASN A 396 -7.27 19.44 -12.24
CA ASN A 396 -8.72 19.31 -11.95
C ASN A 396 -9.21 20.14 -10.75
N GLY A 397 -8.48 21.18 -10.33
CA GLY A 397 -8.92 22.08 -9.24
C GLY A 397 -8.86 21.41 -7.86
N GLU A 398 -7.79 20.68 -7.61
CA GLU A 398 -7.53 20.11 -6.30
C GLU A 398 -7.22 21.22 -5.28
N GLU A 399 -7.87 21.12 -4.13
CA GLU A 399 -7.64 22.01 -3.00
C GLU A 399 -6.89 21.28 -1.92
N TRP A 400 -5.86 21.93 -1.36
CA TRP A 400 -5.05 21.38 -0.28
C TRP A 400 -5.08 22.34 0.92
N GLU A 401 -5.47 21.83 2.08
CA GLU A 401 -5.61 22.63 3.30
C GLU A 401 -4.78 22.03 4.43
N ASP A 402 -3.97 22.87 5.08
CA ASP A 402 -3.09 22.53 6.16
C ASP A 402 -3.69 22.96 7.51
N GLN A 403 -3.88 22.00 8.42
CA GLN A 403 -4.45 22.19 9.74
C GLN A 403 -3.50 21.63 10.82
N PHE A 404 -2.39 22.36 11.06
CA PHE A 404 -1.34 21.91 11.97
C PHE A 404 -1.28 22.77 13.25
N PRO A 405 -2.03 22.44 14.33
CA PRO A 405 -1.86 23.11 15.61
C PRO A 405 -0.51 22.79 16.23
N ALA A 406 0.19 23.83 16.73
CA ALA A 406 1.55 23.74 17.25
C ALA A 406 1.62 23.75 18.81
N ASP A 407 0.50 23.48 19.50
CA ASP A 407 0.39 23.49 20.96
C ASP A 407 0.85 22.15 21.55
N TYR A 408 2.16 21.97 21.71
CA TYR A 408 2.75 20.80 22.37
C TYR A 408 3.04 21.07 23.84
N GLN A 409 2.91 20.02 24.67
CA GLN A 409 3.24 20.08 26.08
C GLN A 409 4.77 20.07 26.28
N ASP A 410 5.22 20.73 27.33
CA ASP A 410 6.65 20.81 27.68
C ASP A 410 7.10 19.53 28.40
N HIS A 411 7.24 18.46 27.64
CA HIS A 411 7.79 17.16 28.05
C HIS A 411 8.44 16.48 26.86
N LEU A 412 9.19 15.38 27.07
CA LEU A 412 9.98 14.70 26.03
C LEU A 412 9.15 14.33 24.79
N LEU A 413 7.98 13.73 24.97
CA LEU A 413 7.10 13.37 23.85
C LEU A 413 6.66 14.60 23.06
N GLY A 414 6.28 15.69 23.74
CA GLY A 414 5.90 16.94 23.10
C GLY A 414 7.05 17.56 22.30
N LYS A 415 8.28 17.52 22.82
CA LYS A 415 9.47 17.96 22.08
C LYS A 415 9.72 17.13 20.83
N VAL A 416 9.62 15.80 20.93
CA VAL A 416 9.76 14.89 19.78
C VAL A 416 8.69 15.16 18.71
N GLN A 417 7.44 15.35 19.13
CA GLN A 417 6.34 15.68 18.23
C GLN A 417 6.54 17.03 17.53
N TYR A 418 7.02 18.04 18.26
CA TYR A 418 7.35 19.35 17.71
C TYR A 418 8.49 19.29 16.69
N ASP A 419 9.55 18.53 16.98
CA ASP A 419 10.67 18.34 16.04
C ASP A 419 10.23 17.61 14.77
N ILE A 420 9.37 16.61 14.88
CA ILE A 420 8.78 15.93 13.72
C ILE A 420 7.91 16.89 12.90
N LEU A 421 7.07 17.69 13.56
CA LEU A 421 6.19 18.64 12.88
C LEU A 421 6.99 19.62 12.01
N ASN A 422 8.10 20.14 12.53
CA ASN A 422 8.90 21.18 11.89
C ASN A 422 10.12 20.63 11.12
N LEU A 423 10.25 19.30 10.95
CA LEU A 423 11.45 18.64 10.41
C LEU A 423 12.75 19.13 11.08
N ALA A 424 12.69 19.46 12.36
CA ALA A 424 13.84 19.90 13.11
C ALA A 424 14.78 18.71 13.36
N GLU A 425 16.07 18.89 13.05
CA GLU A 425 17.06 17.85 13.31
C GLU A 425 17.30 17.71 14.83
N PRO A 426 17.33 16.46 15.33
CA PRO A 426 17.58 16.22 16.75
C PRO A 426 19.04 16.60 17.10
N GLU A 427 19.20 17.56 17.98
CA GLU A 427 20.48 17.98 18.50
C GLU A 427 20.74 17.37 19.89
N GLN A 428 21.98 16.92 20.11
CA GLN A 428 22.34 16.36 21.40
C GLN A 428 22.28 17.44 22.48
N GLY A 429 21.54 17.16 23.57
CA GLY A 429 21.37 18.08 24.69
C GLY A 429 20.36 19.20 24.47
N SER A 430 19.58 19.15 23.37
CA SER A 430 18.53 20.14 23.08
C SER A 430 17.32 20.06 24.03
N PHE A 431 17.21 18.98 24.80
CA PHE A 431 16.14 18.80 25.78
C PHE A 431 16.75 18.45 27.15
N ALA A 432 16.34 19.21 28.18
CA ALA A 432 16.73 18.93 29.56
C ALA A 432 15.90 17.75 30.11
N PHE A 433 16.57 16.67 30.50
CA PHE A 433 15.92 15.51 31.07
C PHE A 433 15.29 15.89 32.45
N ASN A 434 14.01 15.54 32.61
CA ASN A 434 13.28 15.64 33.84
C ASN A 434 12.93 14.23 34.34
N GLU A 435 13.42 13.84 35.51
CA GLU A 435 13.16 12.51 36.10
C GLU A 435 11.67 12.25 36.36
N GLN A 436 10.85 13.28 36.45
CA GLN A 436 9.41 13.17 36.66
C GLN A 436 8.65 13.07 35.31
N ASP A 437 9.33 13.25 34.18
CA ASP A 437 8.72 13.13 32.85
C ASP A 437 8.51 11.66 32.51
N ASP A 438 7.27 11.21 32.51
CA ASP A 438 6.85 9.86 32.16
C ASP A 438 6.11 9.78 30.82
N SER A 439 6.24 10.83 30.00
CA SER A 439 5.59 10.92 28.67
C SER A 439 6.08 9.85 27.68
N VAL A 440 7.30 9.31 27.87
CA VAL A 440 7.85 8.20 27.11
C VAL A 440 8.32 7.10 28.05
N ARG A 441 7.71 5.92 27.96
CA ARG A 441 8.08 4.75 28.77
C ARG A 441 8.56 3.61 27.91
N ILE A 442 9.68 3.00 28.28
CA ILE A 442 10.29 1.88 27.57
C ILE A 442 10.24 0.62 28.45
N HIS A 443 9.54 -0.39 28.00
CA HIS A 443 9.45 -1.68 28.67
C HIS A 443 10.27 -2.72 27.91
N VAL A 444 11.29 -3.28 28.54
CA VAL A 444 12.13 -4.34 27.96
C VAL A 444 11.62 -5.69 28.45
N CYS A 445 11.13 -6.52 27.52
CA CYS A 445 10.54 -7.82 27.85
C CYS A 445 11.25 -8.93 27.07
N HIS A 446 11.36 -10.12 27.69
CA HIS A 446 12.04 -11.28 27.13
C HIS A 446 11.19 -12.09 26.14
N SER A 447 9.90 -11.84 26.03
CA SER A 447 8.99 -12.54 25.12
C SER A 447 7.82 -11.66 24.68
N ALA A 448 7.23 -11.96 23.51
CA ALA A 448 6.03 -11.28 23.03
C ALA A 448 4.83 -11.43 23.98
N LEU A 449 4.68 -12.58 24.63
CA LEU A 449 3.63 -12.77 25.62
C LEU A 449 3.81 -11.79 26.80
N ARG A 450 5.05 -11.67 27.31
CA ARG A 450 5.33 -10.73 28.39
C ARG A 450 5.11 -9.26 28.00
N GLN A 451 5.38 -8.88 26.75
CA GLN A 451 5.04 -7.56 26.24
C GLN A 451 3.53 -7.28 26.32
N LEU A 452 2.71 -8.24 25.91
CA LEU A 452 1.24 -8.12 25.99
C LEU A 452 0.72 -8.06 27.43
N GLU A 453 1.31 -8.83 28.34
CA GLU A 453 0.97 -8.77 29.75
C GLU A 453 1.27 -7.41 30.35
N VAL A 454 2.47 -6.87 30.10
CA VAL A 454 2.87 -5.53 30.56
C VAL A 454 1.97 -4.46 29.96
N LEU A 455 1.65 -4.52 28.66
CA LEU A 455 0.71 -3.60 28.04
C LEU A 455 -0.67 -3.65 28.72
N LYS A 456 -1.20 -4.86 28.96
CA LYS A 456 -2.48 -5.04 29.66
C LYS A 456 -2.44 -4.41 31.05
N ASP A 457 -1.37 -4.63 31.81
CA ASP A 457 -1.22 -4.08 33.16
C ASP A 457 -1.18 -2.53 33.13
N GLN A 458 -0.44 -1.95 32.18
CA GLN A 458 -0.38 -0.49 32.01
C GLN A 458 -1.74 0.10 31.61
N LEU A 459 -2.44 -0.51 30.68
CA LEU A 459 -3.78 -0.06 30.27
C LEU A 459 -4.77 -0.18 31.42
N THR A 460 -4.73 -1.27 32.17
CA THR A 460 -5.60 -1.47 33.36
C THR A 460 -5.31 -0.42 34.41
N TYR A 461 -4.05 -0.13 34.66
CA TYR A 461 -3.63 0.92 35.59
C TYR A 461 -4.16 2.29 35.14
N TRP A 462 -3.98 2.69 33.90
CA TRP A 462 -4.50 3.95 33.38
C TRP A 462 -6.03 4.06 33.52
N LEU A 463 -6.75 3.01 33.15
CA LEU A 463 -8.20 2.99 33.28
C LEU A 463 -8.67 3.07 34.75
N SER A 464 -7.89 2.53 35.68
CA SER A 464 -8.21 2.59 37.11
C SER A 464 -7.91 3.95 37.77
N GLN A 465 -6.92 4.69 37.24
CA GLN A 465 -6.57 6.04 37.70
C GLN A 465 -7.50 7.12 37.13
N GLY A 466 -8.35 6.79 36.19
CA GLY A 466 -9.27 7.71 35.53
C GLY A 466 -10.32 8.26 36.48
N SER A 467 -10.03 9.37 37.12
CA SER A 467 -11.01 10.28 37.69
C SER A 467 -11.72 10.99 36.54
N GLY A 468 -12.90 10.51 36.13
CA GLY A 468 -13.92 11.26 35.41
C GLY A 468 -13.59 11.94 34.05
N GLU A 469 -12.37 12.29 33.78
CA GLU A 469 -11.93 12.77 32.49
C GLU A 469 -11.45 11.58 31.65
N ARG A 470 -12.15 11.30 30.58
CA ARG A 470 -11.71 10.28 29.59
C ARG A 470 -10.27 10.60 29.17
N PRO A 471 -9.34 9.61 29.17
CA PRO A 471 -8.01 9.87 28.67
C PRO A 471 -8.13 10.49 27.30
N ARG A 472 -7.56 11.67 27.12
CA ARG A 472 -7.41 12.26 25.79
C ARG A 472 -6.62 11.24 24.99
N SER A 473 -7.17 10.80 23.87
CA SER A 473 -6.48 9.89 22.96
C SER A 473 -5.10 10.51 22.63
N PRO A 474 -4.04 9.70 22.63
CA PRO A 474 -2.70 10.17 22.33
C PRO A 474 -2.59 10.76 20.93
#